data_b55d90de31d19305ff35b520a2b535dd
#
_entry.id   b55d90de31d19305ff35b520a2b535dd
#
_cell.length_a   1.000
_cell.length_b   1.000
_cell.length_c   1.000
_cell.angle_alpha   90.00
_cell.angle_beta   90.00
_cell.angle_gamma   90.00
#
_symmetry.space_group_name_H-M   'P 1'
#
loop_
_entity.id
_entity.type
_entity.pdbx_description
1 polymer ?
#
loop_
_entity_poly.entity_id
_entity_poly.type
_entity_poly.pdbx_seq_one_letter_code
_entity_poly.pdbx_strand_id
1 'polypeptide(L)'
;MKALIYQSFSVITLLGTIFARIRVRKTFKGGADMRQIAIYGKGGIGKSTTTQNTVAALAEAGRKCFIVGCDPKADSTRLILHVKAQNTVMHLAAEKGSVEDLDLDEVMLVGYGDIKCVESGGPEPGVGCAGRGVITAINFLEENGAFDDDLDYVFYDVLGDVVCGGFAMPIREGKAQEIYIVTSGEMMAMYAANNISKGILKYAHSGGVRLGGLICNSRNVANERELIEALAEKLGTQMVHFLPRNNIVQEAELRRMTVIEYAPDHPMADEYRTLAKKIEENKKLAIPTPLTMEELENLLVEYGIMKPEEVA
;
A
#
# COMPACT_ATOMS: atom_id res chain seq x y z
N MET A 1 13.33 -72.07 -9.20
CA MET A 1 13.92 -70.89 -9.80
C MET A 1 12.81 -70.04 -10.50
N LYS A 2 11.75 -69.62 -9.77
CA LYS A 2 10.63 -68.82 -10.27
C LYS A 2 9.95 -68.05 -9.10
N ALA A 3 10.72 -67.30 -8.27
CA ALA A 3 10.13 -66.55 -7.17
C ALA A 3 10.93 -65.25 -6.84
N LEU A 4 11.62 -64.63 -7.82
CA LEU A 4 12.45 -63.44 -7.56
C LEU A 4 12.26 -62.31 -8.57
N ILE A 5 11.14 -62.28 -9.33
CA ILE A 5 10.89 -61.24 -10.36
C ILE A 5 9.66 -60.35 -10.01
N TYR A 6 8.96 -60.57 -8.86
CA TYR A 6 7.75 -59.82 -8.55
C TYR A 6 7.88 -58.71 -7.52
N GLN A 7 9.09 -58.42 -6.99
CA GLN A 7 9.31 -57.35 -5.97
C GLN A 7 9.95 -56.08 -6.54
N SER A 8 10.32 -55.97 -7.77
CA SER A 8 10.96 -54.78 -8.33
C SER A 8 10.01 -53.80 -9.06
N PHE A 9 8.74 -54.14 -9.25
CA PHE A 9 7.76 -53.28 -9.94
C PHE A 9 6.96 -52.37 -9.01
N SER A 10 6.96 -52.61 -7.70
CA SER A 10 6.15 -51.84 -6.73
C SER A 10 6.85 -50.60 -6.20
N VAL A 11 8.18 -50.46 -6.33
CA VAL A 11 8.98 -49.34 -5.80
C VAL A 11 9.06 -48.19 -6.84
N ILE A 12 8.99 -48.48 -8.12
CA ILE A 12 9.09 -47.47 -9.19
C ILE A 12 7.79 -46.70 -9.31
N THR A 13 6.66 -47.31 -8.99
CA THR A 13 5.34 -46.63 -9.07
C THR A 13 5.11 -45.71 -7.85
N LEU A 14 5.74 -45.94 -6.71
CA LEU A 14 5.62 -45.11 -5.51
C LEU A 14 6.52 -43.87 -5.58
N LEU A 15 7.64 -43.91 -6.28
CA LEU A 15 8.54 -42.78 -6.49
C LEU A 15 8.03 -41.81 -7.57
N GLY A 16 7.25 -42.31 -8.54
CA GLY A 16 6.63 -41.48 -9.57
C GLY A 16 5.55 -40.55 -9.05
N THR A 17 4.87 -40.90 -7.95
CA THR A 17 3.77 -40.11 -7.36
C THR A 17 4.26 -39.05 -6.37
N ILE A 18 5.49 -39.14 -5.87
CA ILE A 18 6.09 -38.15 -4.95
C ILE A 18 6.74 -37.00 -5.72
N PHE A 19 7.19 -37.21 -6.97
CA PHE A 19 7.79 -36.17 -7.79
C PHE A 19 6.79 -35.31 -8.60
N ALA A 20 5.49 -35.64 -8.61
CA ALA A 20 4.47 -34.91 -9.36
C ALA A 20 3.91 -33.68 -8.61
N ARG A 21 4.48 -33.27 -7.47
CA ARG A 21 4.09 -32.06 -6.71
C ARG A 21 5.24 -31.09 -6.46
N ILE A 22 6.26 -31.09 -7.28
CA ILE A 22 7.10 -29.89 -7.39
C ILE A 22 6.35 -28.96 -8.33
N ARG A 23 5.44 -28.16 -7.74
CA ARG A 23 4.85 -27.01 -8.40
C ARG A 23 6.02 -26.09 -8.77
N VAL A 24 6.42 -26.12 -10.04
CA VAL A 24 7.31 -25.12 -10.61
C VAL A 24 6.70 -23.78 -10.20
N ARG A 25 7.39 -23.03 -9.32
CA ARG A 25 7.06 -21.63 -9.09
C ARG A 25 7.08 -20.98 -10.46
N LYS A 26 5.89 -20.74 -11.02
CA LYS A 26 5.75 -19.79 -12.11
C LYS A 26 6.33 -18.49 -11.56
N THR A 27 7.51 -18.12 -12.02
CA THR A 27 7.97 -16.74 -11.90
C THR A 27 6.88 -15.90 -12.53
N PHE A 28 6.17 -15.16 -11.68
CA PHE A 28 5.12 -14.25 -12.08
C PHE A 28 5.78 -13.22 -13.01
N LYS A 29 5.49 -13.29 -14.28
CA LYS A 29 5.68 -12.19 -15.21
C LYS A 29 4.39 -11.38 -15.12
N GLY A 30 4.25 -10.53 -14.13
CA GLY A 30 3.42 -9.35 -14.28
C GLY A 30 3.83 -8.66 -15.56
N GLY A 31 2.90 -8.14 -16.34
CA GLY A 31 3.21 -7.42 -17.57
C GLY A 31 4.38 -6.47 -17.32
N ALA A 32 5.29 -6.34 -18.26
CA ALA A 32 6.58 -5.65 -18.09
C ALA A 32 6.46 -4.18 -17.61
N ASP A 33 5.24 -3.66 -17.47
CA ASP A 33 4.93 -2.26 -17.17
C ASP A 33 4.01 -2.02 -15.95
N MET A 34 3.47 -3.07 -15.27
CA MET A 34 2.60 -2.90 -14.11
C MET A 34 3.37 -2.30 -12.93
N ARG A 35 2.88 -1.16 -12.41
CA ARG A 35 3.50 -0.49 -11.27
C ARG A 35 2.86 -0.91 -9.95
N GLN A 36 3.68 -1.31 -8.99
CA GLN A 36 3.26 -1.70 -7.65
C GLN A 36 3.67 -0.63 -6.65
N ILE A 37 2.67 0.10 -6.15
CA ILE A 37 2.83 1.30 -5.33
C ILE A 37 2.27 1.03 -3.94
N ALA A 38 3.02 1.35 -2.87
CA ALA A 38 2.47 1.35 -1.53
C ALA A 38 2.39 2.77 -0.95
N ILE A 39 1.27 3.06 -0.33
CA ILE A 39 1.01 4.33 0.35
C ILE A 39 1.13 4.13 1.86
N TYR A 40 2.05 4.86 2.45
CA TYR A 40 2.33 4.87 3.88
C TYR A 40 2.03 6.23 4.51
N GLY A 41 2.03 6.32 5.83
CA GLY A 41 1.89 7.56 6.60
C GLY A 41 1.22 7.31 7.94
N LYS A 42 1.26 8.30 8.83
CA LYS A 42 0.68 8.24 10.18
C LYS A 42 -0.81 7.86 10.16
N GLY A 43 -1.30 7.15 11.18
CA GLY A 43 -2.73 6.90 11.37
C GLY A 43 -3.55 8.17 11.39
N GLY A 44 -4.69 8.16 10.70
CA GLY A 44 -5.56 9.32 10.59
C GLY A 44 -5.04 10.47 9.72
N ILE A 45 -3.90 10.32 9.04
CA ILE A 45 -3.37 11.36 8.13
C ILE A 45 -4.16 11.49 6.82
N GLY A 46 -5.02 10.52 6.51
CA GLY A 46 -5.82 10.49 5.28
C GLY A 46 -5.22 9.65 4.16
N LYS A 47 -4.40 8.65 4.48
CA LYS A 47 -3.83 7.72 3.49
C LYS A 47 -4.88 7.10 2.59
N SER A 48 -5.84 6.38 3.20
CA SER A 48 -6.87 5.63 2.46
C SER A 48 -7.74 6.55 1.61
N THR A 49 -8.09 7.73 2.12
CA THR A 49 -8.81 8.76 1.35
C THR A 49 -7.98 9.24 0.16
N THR A 50 -6.68 9.53 0.38
CA THR A 50 -5.75 9.95 -0.68
C THR A 50 -5.58 8.84 -1.71
N THR A 51 -5.35 7.61 -1.27
CA THR A 51 -5.19 6.44 -2.15
C THR A 51 -6.42 6.25 -3.05
N GLN A 52 -7.61 6.19 -2.46
CA GLN A 52 -8.84 5.94 -3.20
C GLN A 52 -9.16 7.04 -4.21
N ASN A 53 -8.97 8.32 -3.85
CA ASN A 53 -9.16 9.44 -4.78
C ASN A 53 -8.10 9.45 -5.89
N THR A 54 -6.85 9.12 -5.59
CA THR A 54 -5.79 9.02 -6.60
C THR A 54 -6.08 7.90 -7.59
N VAL A 55 -6.48 6.73 -7.09
CA VAL A 55 -6.81 5.57 -7.93
C VAL A 55 -8.07 5.84 -8.76
N ALA A 56 -9.09 6.50 -8.20
CA ALA A 56 -10.27 6.93 -8.95
C ALA A 56 -9.90 7.89 -10.10
N ALA A 57 -8.96 8.83 -9.87
CA ALA A 57 -8.48 9.72 -10.91
C ALA A 57 -7.67 8.99 -12.00
N LEU A 58 -6.87 7.96 -11.64
CA LEU A 58 -6.19 7.09 -12.61
C LEU A 58 -7.19 6.29 -13.45
N ALA A 59 -8.23 5.73 -12.82
CA ALA A 59 -9.29 5.00 -13.51
C ALA A 59 -10.08 5.91 -14.47
N GLU A 60 -10.40 7.14 -14.05
CA GLU A 60 -10.99 8.17 -14.91
C GLU A 60 -10.12 8.48 -16.14
N ALA A 61 -8.79 8.42 -15.99
CA ALA A 61 -7.82 8.56 -17.07
C ALA A 61 -7.64 7.28 -17.93
N GLY A 62 -8.45 6.25 -17.68
CA GLY A 62 -8.46 4.99 -18.44
C GLY A 62 -7.43 3.95 -17.98
N ARG A 63 -6.85 4.10 -16.78
CA ARG A 63 -5.93 3.14 -16.21
C ARG A 63 -6.66 2.01 -15.48
N LYS A 64 -6.19 0.78 -15.65
CA LYS A 64 -6.68 -0.39 -14.94
C LYS A 64 -5.99 -0.52 -13.59
N CYS A 65 -6.75 -0.35 -12.51
CA CYS A 65 -6.23 -0.24 -11.16
C CYS A 65 -6.75 -1.33 -10.23
N PHE A 66 -5.91 -1.72 -9.28
CA PHE A 66 -6.25 -2.62 -8.19
C PHE A 66 -5.83 -2.01 -6.86
N ILE A 67 -6.72 -2.01 -5.86
CA ILE A 67 -6.42 -1.61 -4.48
C ILE A 67 -6.40 -2.84 -3.58
N VAL A 68 -5.30 -3.01 -2.87
CA VAL A 68 -5.15 -4.01 -1.79
C VAL A 68 -5.10 -3.26 -0.46
N GLY A 69 -6.18 -3.35 0.31
CA GLY A 69 -6.25 -2.80 1.65
C GLY A 69 -5.48 -3.67 2.65
N CYS A 70 -4.49 -3.07 3.30
CA CYS A 70 -3.61 -3.71 4.26
C CYS A 70 -3.89 -3.27 5.72
N ASP A 71 -5.05 -2.66 5.97
CA ASP A 71 -5.49 -2.28 7.31
C ASP A 71 -6.45 -3.34 7.88
N PRO A 72 -6.24 -3.83 9.12
CA PRO A 72 -7.18 -4.74 9.78
C PRO A 72 -8.61 -4.23 9.87
N LYS A 73 -8.83 -2.90 9.79
CA LYS A 73 -10.16 -2.28 9.80
C LYS A 73 -10.95 -2.51 8.52
N ALA A 74 -10.28 -2.92 7.42
CA ALA A 74 -10.89 -3.17 6.12
C ALA A 74 -11.74 -1.98 5.61
N ASP A 75 -11.14 -0.79 5.58
CA ASP A 75 -11.78 0.45 5.12
C ASP A 75 -11.01 1.16 3.99
N SER A 76 -9.97 0.52 3.48
CA SER A 76 -9.10 1.05 2.43
C SER A 76 -9.76 1.13 1.05
N THR A 77 -10.88 0.42 0.85
CA THR A 77 -11.63 0.34 -0.42
C THR A 77 -13.04 0.92 -0.34
N ARG A 78 -13.40 1.46 0.82
CA ARG A 78 -14.77 1.86 1.16
C ARG A 78 -15.37 2.92 0.23
N LEU A 79 -14.57 3.87 -0.27
CA LEU A 79 -15.05 4.95 -1.14
C LEU A 79 -15.19 4.49 -2.60
N ILE A 80 -14.49 3.45 -2.99
CA ILE A 80 -14.58 2.83 -4.31
C ILE A 80 -15.77 1.86 -4.38
N LEU A 81 -15.98 1.10 -3.29
CA LEU A 81 -17.06 0.10 -3.20
C LEU A 81 -18.38 0.69 -2.69
N HIS A 82 -18.42 1.94 -2.21
CA HIS A 82 -19.54 2.62 -1.54
C HIS A 82 -20.04 1.89 -0.29
N VAL A 83 -19.31 0.88 0.15
CA VAL A 83 -19.62 0.05 1.31
C VAL A 83 -18.32 -0.46 1.93
N LYS A 84 -18.35 -0.76 3.22
CA LYS A 84 -17.24 -1.49 3.83
C LYS A 84 -17.24 -2.92 3.31
N ALA A 85 -16.07 -3.40 2.87
CA ALA A 85 -15.92 -4.80 2.46
C ALA A 85 -16.31 -5.73 3.63
N GLN A 86 -17.23 -6.64 3.38
CA GLN A 86 -17.70 -7.61 4.38
C GLN A 86 -16.74 -8.81 4.43
N ASN A 87 -16.32 -9.28 3.26
CA ASN A 87 -15.43 -10.41 3.11
C ASN A 87 -14.00 -9.91 2.96
N THR A 88 -13.16 -10.23 3.93
CA THR A 88 -11.72 -10.02 3.84
C THR A 88 -11.01 -11.36 3.71
N VAL A 89 -9.82 -11.38 3.13
CA VAL A 89 -9.06 -12.62 2.94
C VAL A 89 -8.89 -13.36 4.28
N MET A 90 -8.49 -12.64 5.34
CA MET A 90 -8.24 -13.26 6.64
C MET A 90 -9.52 -13.72 7.36
N HIS A 91 -10.63 -13.01 7.18
CA HIS A 91 -11.90 -13.40 7.76
C HIS A 91 -12.41 -14.71 7.14
N LEU A 92 -12.48 -14.77 5.81
CA LEU A 92 -12.93 -15.99 5.12
C LEU A 92 -11.96 -17.16 5.33
N ALA A 93 -10.65 -16.91 5.40
CA ALA A 93 -9.68 -17.95 5.73
C ALA A 93 -9.91 -18.54 7.13
N ALA A 94 -10.31 -17.70 8.10
CA ALA A 94 -10.65 -18.18 9.45
C ALA A 94 -11.94 -19.02 9.45
N GLU A 95 -12.95 -18.65 8.65
CA GLU A 95 -14.20 -19.41 8.51
C GLU A 95 -14.00 -20.76 7.80
N LYS A 96 -13.18 -20.79 6.74
CA LYS A 96 -12.94 -21.99 5.93
C LYS A 96 -11.81 -22.89 6.48
N GLY A 97 -10.99 -22.34 7.38
CA GLY A 97 -9.87 -23.04 8.00
C GLY A 97 -8.53 -22.83 7.30
N SER A 98 -8.49 -22.45 6.03
CA SER A 98 -7.28 -22.15 5.26
C SER A 98 -7.49 -21.09 4.22
N VAL A 99 -6.44 -20.33 3.89
CA VAL A 99 -6.41 -19.41 2.74
C VAL A 99 -6.41 -20.17 1.41
N GLU A 100 -5.90 -21.42 1.42
CA GLU A 100 -5.85 -22.29 0.23
C GLU A 100 -7.24 -22.75 -0.24
N ASP A 101 -8.25 -22.66 0.65
CA ASP A 101 -9.63 -23.05 0.37
C ASP A 101 -10.50 -21.87 -0.15
N LEU A 102 -9.89 -20.69 -0.37
CA LEU A 102 -10.58 -19.51 -0.88
C LEU A 102 -10.52 -19.44 -2.40
N ASP A 103 -11.64 -19.01 -2.99
CA ASP A 103 -11.67 -18.57 -4.37
C ASP A 103 -11.47 -17.05 -4.45
N LEU A 104 -10.78 -16.59 -5.50
CA LEU A 104 -10.49 -15.17 -5.69
C LEU A 104 -11.78 -14.32 -5.77
N ASP A 105 -12.82 -14.84 -6.42
CA ASP A 105 -14.10 -14.16 -6.60
C ASP A 105 -14.86 -13.93 -5.29
N GLU A 106 -14.51 -14.63 -4.21
CA GLU A 106 -15.15 -14.46 -2.90
C GLU A 106 -14.62 -13.20 -2.17
N VAL A 107 -13.41 -12.78 -2.48
CA VAL A 107 -12.71 -11.66 -1.80
C VAL A 107 -12.49 -10.45 -2.70
N MET A 108 -12.46 -10.64 -4.02
CA MET A 108 -12.23 -9.56 -4.99
C MET A 108 -13.55 -8.94 -5.42
N LEU A 109 -13.69 -7.65 -5.13
CA LEU A 109 -14.83 -6.83 -5.50
C LEU A 109 -14.42 -5.81 -6.55
N VAL A 110 -15.37 -5.39 -7.37
CA VAL A 110 -15.18 -4.33 -8.37
C VAL A 110 -16.07 -3.15 -8.02
N GLY A 111 -15.51 -1.97 -7.96
CA GLY A 111 -16.23 -0.74 -7.61
C GLY A 111 -16.16 0.33 -8.71
N TYR A 112 -16.24 1.58 -8.30
CA TYR A 112 -16.21 2.74 -9.19
C TYR A 112 -15.06 2.65 -10.20
N GLY A 113 -15.34 2.95 -11.48
CA GLY A 113 -14.33 2.98 -12.55
C GLY A 113 -13.67 1.62 -12.83
N ASP A 114 -14.39 0.51 -12.60
CA ASP A 114 -13.90 -0.86 -12.75
C ASP A 114 -12.66 -1.18 -11.91
N ILE A 115 -12.44 -0.43 -10.82
CA ILE A 115 -11.33 -0.64 -9.90
C ILE A 115 -11.55 -1.94 -9.12
N LYS A 116 -10.59 -2.86 -9.25
CA LYS A 116 -10.56 -4.09 -8.44
C LYS A 116 -10.14 -3.76 -7.01
N CYS A 117 -10.78 -4.38 -6.04
CA CYS A 117 -10.60 -4.11 -4.61
C CYS A 117 -10.54 -5.42 -3.82
N VAL A 118 -9.53 -5.54 -2.95
CA VAL A 118 -9.43 -6.60 -1.93
C VAL A 118 -9.00 -6.01 -0.61
N GLU A 119 -9.61 -6.45 0.48
CA GLU A 119 -9.15 -6.14 1.83
C GLU A 119 -8.48 -7.37 2.45
N SER A 120 -7.25 -7.22 2.94
CA SER A 120 -6.56 -8.30 3.65
C SER A 120 -7.29 -8.66 4.95
N GLY A 121 -7.86 -7.67 5.62
CA GLY A 121 -8.38 -7.83 6.97
C GLY A 121 -7.26 -8.07 7.99
N GLY A 122 -7.67 -8.38 9.21
CA GLY A 122 -6.76 -8.74 10.31
C GLY A 122 -7.19 -10.05 10.96
N PRO A 123 -6.30 -10.69 11.71
CA PRO A 123 -6.68 -11.79 12.56
C PRO A 123 -7.68 -11.31 13.62
N GLU A 124 -8.45 -12.24 14.17
CA GLU A 124 -9.31 -11.93 15.30
C GLU A 124 -8.53 -11.29 16.45
N PRO A 125 -9.16 -10.37 17.22
CA PRO A 125 -8.51 -9.74 18.36
C PRO A 125 -7.88 -10.77 19.31
N GLY A 126 -6.57 -10.65 19.54
CA GLY A 126 -5.82 -11.59 20.40
C GLY A 126 -5.19 -12.77 19.66
N VAL A 127 -5.45 -12.96 18.38
CA VAL A 127 -4.92 -14.08 17.58
C VAL A 127 -3.86 -13.59 16.58
N GLY A 128 -2.61 -13.50 17.00
CA GLY A 128 -1.49 -13.28 16.11
C GLY A 128 -1.22 -11.82 15.71
N CYS A 129 -0.23 -11.62 14.83
CA CYS A 129 0.19 -10.31 14.33
C CYS A 129 -0.55 -9.97 13.02
N ALA A 130 -1.23 -8.83 12.97
CA ALA A 130 -1.94 -8.34 11.78
C ALA A 130 -1.07 -8.29 10.51
N GLY A 131 0.22 -7.99 10.65
CA GLY A 131 1.14 -7.96 9.51
C GLY A 131 1.40 -9.33 8.85
N ARG A 132 1.19 -10.44 9.56
CA ARG A 132 1.20 -11.77 8.93
C ARG A 132 0.03 -11.96 7.98
N GLY A 133 -1.15 -11.46 8.36
CA GLY A 133 -2.34 -11.51 7.52
C GLY A 133 -2.14 -10.78 6.19
N VAL A 134 -1.48 -9.61 6.22
CA VAL A 134 -1.19 -8.82 5.01
C VAL A 134 -0.37 -9.62 4.00
N ILE A 135 0.75 -10.25 4.42
CA ILE A 135 1.58 -11.01 3.47
C ILE A 135 0.87 -12.28 2.99
N THR A 136 0.10 -12.93 3.86
CA THR A 136 -0.71 -14.08 3.48
C THR A 136 -1.73 -13.71 2.41
N ALA A 137 -2.43 -12.58 2.58
CA ALA A 137 -3.38 -12.08 1.60
C ALA A 137 -2.71 -11.71 0.27
N ILE A 138 -1.56 -11.03 0.30
CA ILE A 138 -0.83 -10.67 -0.94
C ILE A 138 -0.35 -11.92 -1.67
N ASN A 139 0.21 -12.90 -0.95
CA ASN A 139 0.64 -14.16 -1.57
C ASN A 139 -0.54 -14.92 -2.19
N PHE A 140 -1.68 -14.98 -1.49
CA PHE A 140 -2.91 -15.56 -2.01
C PHE A 140 -3.33 -14.90 -3.33
N LEU A 141 -3.32 -13.57 -3.40
CA LEU A 141 -3.66 -12.82 -4.61
C LEU A 141 -2.70 -13.14 -5.76
N GLU A 142 -1.39 -13.20 -5.49
CA GLU A 142 -0.39 -13.56 -6.50
C GLU A 142 -0.55 -14.99 -7.00
N GLU A 143 -0.73 -15.94 -6.09
CA GLU A 143 -0.85 -17.37 -6.41
C GLU A 143 -2.12 -17.70 -7.20
N ASN A 144 -3.19 -16.92 -7.00
CA ASN A 144 -4.46 -17.09 -7.69
C ASN A 144 -4.61 -16.18 -8.93
N GLY A 145 -3.54 -15.47 -9.33
CA GLY A 145 -3.53 -14.69 -10.57
C GLY A 145 -4.36 -13.42 -10.53
N ALA A 146 -4.55 -12.83 -9.34
CA ALA A 146 -5.28 -11.56 -9.18
C ALA A 146 -4.62 -10.40 -9.92
N PHE A 147 -3.29 -10.46 -10.08
CA PHE A 147 -2.49 -9.45 -10.79
C PHE A 147 -2.28 -9.92 -12.23
N ASP A 148 -3.31 -9.72 -13.05
CA ASP A 148 -3.28 -10.08 -14.46
C ASP A 148 -2.43 -9.09 -15.29
N ASP A 149 -2.06 -9.52 -16.52
CA ASP A 149 -1.21 -8.74 -17.43
C ASP A 149 -1.87 -7.44 -17.93
N ASP A 150 -3.16 -7.26 -17.65
CA ASP A 150 -3.95 -6.11 -18.06
C ASP A 150 -3.91 -4.96 -17.05
N LEU A 151 -3.40 -5.15 -15.84
CA LEU A 151 -3.32 -4.12 -14.81
C LEU A 151 -2.17 -3.14 -15.07
N ASP A 152 -2.47 -1.84 -15.01
CA ASP A 152 -1.48 -0.76 -15.03
C ASP A 152 -0.89 -0.53 -13.63
N TYR A 153 -1.74 -0.61 -12.59
CA TYR A 153 -1.37 -0.26 -11.22
C TYR A 153 -1.94 -1.21 -10.17
N VAL A 154 -1.11 -1.56 -9.19
CA VAL A 154 -1.55 -2.14 -7.91
C VAL A 154 -1.16 -1.17 -6.80
N PHE A 155 -2.15 -0.72 -6.03
CA PHE A 155 -1.95 0.14 -4.87
C PHE A 155 -2.15 -0.65 -3.57
N TYR A 156 -1.13 -0.65 -2.72
CA TYR A 156 -1.21 -1.17 -1.36
C TYR A 156 -1.46 0.00 -0.40
N ASP A 157 -2.63 0.06 0.22
CA ASP A 157 -2.92 1.03 1.30
C ASP A 157 -2.51 0.44 2.65
N VAL A 158 -1.35 0.86 3.14
CA VAL A 158 -0.69 0.21 4.28
C VAL A 158 -0.87 1.01 5.55
N LEU A 159 -1.25 0.35 6.65
CA LEU A 159 -1.25 0.95 7.98
C LEU A 159 0.18 1.35 8.38
N GLY A 160 0.41 2.65 8.60
CA GLY A 160 1.76 3.21 8.64
C GLY A 160 2.28 3.70 9.98
N ASP A 161 1.54 3.51 11.10
CA ASP A 161 1.96 4.03 12.40
C ASP A 161 3.10 3.26 13.05
N VAL A 162 3.22 2.00 12.70
CA VAL A 162 4.20 1.11 13.31
C VAL A 162 4.97 0.40 12.20
N VAL A 163 6.24 0.73 12.05
CA VAL A 163 7.18 -0.06 11.25
C VAL A 163 7.50 -1.35 12.02
N CYS A 164 6.48 -2.02 12.60
CA CYS A 164 6.66 -3.38 13.07
C CYS A 164 6.83 -4.29 11.86
N GLY A 165 7.60 -5.36 12.05
CA GLY A 165 7.99 -6.26 10.96
C GLY A 165 6.85 -6.73 10.05
N GLY A 166 5.59 -6.65 10.49
CA GLY A 166 4.41 -7.05 9.73
C GLY A 166 3.93 -6.02 8.70
N PHE A 167 3.88 -4.74 9.05
CA PHE A 167 3.47 -3.68 8.11
C PHE A 167 4.59 -3.23 7.16
N ALA A 168 5.84 -3.57 7.47
CA ALA A 168 6.95 -3.43 6.52
C ALA A 168 6.97 -4.56 5.46
N MET A 169 6.05 -5.51 5.51
CA MET A 169 6.08 -6.69 4.62
C MET A 169 6.00 -6.34 3.13
N PRO A 170 5.14 -5.40 2.67
CA PRO A 170 5.15 -4.99 1.26
C PRO A 170 6.51 -4.46 0.81
N ILE A 171 7.21 -3.73 1.69
CA ILE A 171 8.57 -3.22 1.44
C ILE A 171 9.60 -4.36 1.51
N ARG A 172 9.56 -5.16 2.58
CA ARG A 172 10.56 -6.19 2.89
C ARG A 172 10.57 -7.33 1.89
N GLU A 173 9.38 -7.78 1.47
CA GLU A 173 9.22 -8.89 0.52
C GLU A 173 9.23 -8.43 -0.95
N GLY A 174 9.52 -7.13 -1.20
CA GLY A 174 9.60 -6.58 -2.55
C GLY A 174 8.26 -6.57 -3.31
N LYS A 175 7.12 -6.58 -2.57
CA LYS A 175 5.78 -6.55 -3.18
C LYS A 175 5.45 -5.19 -3.76
N ALA A 176 5.89 -4.12 -3.09
CA ALA A 176 5.78 -2.75 -3.59
C ALA A 176 7.18 -2.21 -3.88
N GLN A 177 7.40 -1.76 -5.09
CA GLN A 177 8.69 -1.21 -5.52
C GLN A 177 8.75 0.30 -5.33
N GLU A 178 7.61 0.97 -5.39
CA GLU A 178 7.48 2.41 -5.23
C GLU A 178 6.70 2.73 -3.94
N ILE A 179 7.25 3.58 -3.12
CA ILE A 179 6.63 4.01 -1.87
C ILE A 179 6.35 5.50 -1.93
N TYR A 180 5.12 5.89 -1.62
CA TYR A 180 4.77 7.28 -1.36
C TYR A 180 4.34 7.42 0.10
N ILE A 181 4.70 8.54 0.73
CA ILE A 181 4.39 8.80 2.14
C ILE A 181 3.44 9.98 2.23
N VAL A 182 2.23 9.74 2.72
CA VAL A 182 1.28 10.81 3.06
C VAL A 182 1.67 11.37 4.42
N THR A 183 1.90 12.67 4.47
CA THR A 183 2.33 13.40 5.67
C THR A 183 1.63 14.76 5.79
N SER A 184 1.94 15.53 6.82
CA SER A 184 1.50 16.91 7.02
C SER A 184 2.59 17.67 7.78
N GLY A 185 2.41 18.97 7.98
CA GLY A 185 3.30 19.78 8.81
C GLY A 185 3.22 19.51 10.31
N GLU A 186 2.34 18.61 10.76
CA GLU A 186 2.31 18.18 12.15
C GLU A 186 3.57 17.38 12.51
N MET A 187 4.20 17.71 13.64
CA MET A 187 5.41 17.07 14.13
C MET A 187 5.34 15.55 14.05
N MET A 188 4.27 14.93 14.60
CA MET A 188 4.14 13.47 14.62
C MET A 188 3.94 12.84 13.24
N ALA A 189 3.43 13.59 12.25
CA ALA A 189 3.32 13.11 10.88
C ALA A 189 4.71 13.12 10.20
N MET A 190 5.51 14.13 10.44
CA MET A 190 6.90 14.22 9.97
C MET A 190 7.79 13.14 10.62
N TYR A 191 7.61 12.86 11.92
CA TYR A 191 8.25 11.74 12.61
C TYR A 191 7.92 10.40 11.96
N ALA A 192 6.64 10.15 11.69
CA ALA A 192 6.21 8.94 11.03
C ALA A 192 6.84 8.82 9.63
N ALA A 193 6.86 9.91 8.84
CA ALA A 193 7.48 9.94 7.52
C ALA A 193 8.99 9.60 7.59
N ASN A 194 9.71 10.18 8.56
CA ASN A 194 11.12 9.89 8.78
C ASN A 194 11.37 8.42 9.18
N ASN A 195 10.53 7.85 10.05
CA ASN A 195 10.65 6.45 10.45
C ASN A 195 10.33 5.47 9.32
N ILE A 196 9.33 5.78 8.49
CA ILE A 196 9.03 5.01 7.27
C ILE A 196 10.24 5.05 6.32
N SER A 197 10.87 6.23 6.17
CA SER A 197 12.10 6.41 5.36
C SER A 197 13.26 5.55 5.88
N LYS A 198 13.42 5.39 7.21
CA LYS A 198 14.38 4.43 7.80
C LYS A 198 14.07 2.99 7.39
N GLY A 199 12.79 2.63 7.35
CA GLY A 199 12.32 1.32 6.87
C GLY A 199 12.68 1.09 5.40
N ILE A 200 12.42 2.08 4.54
CA ILE A 200 12.77 2.02 3.11
C ILE A 200 14.28 1.87 2.93
N LEU A 201 15.10 2.70 3.60
CA LEU A 201 16.56 2.62 3.52
C LEU A 201 17.07 1.22 3.87
N LYS A 202 16.52 0.60 4.92
CA LYS A 202 16.92 -0.75 5.37
C LYS A 202 16.77 -1.80 4.28
N TYR A 203 15.74 -1.72 3.45
CA TYR A 203 15.41 -2.72 2.43
C TYR A 203 15.71 -2.29 0.98
N ALA A 204 16.12 -1.04 0.78
CA ALA A 204 16.37 -0.48 -0.55
C ALA A 204 17.44 -1.24 -1.36
N HIS A 205 18.46 -1.79 -0.67
CA HIS A 205 19.55 -2.51 -1.32
C HIS A 205 19.24 -3.98 -1.63
N SER A 206 18.37 -4.62 -0.85
CA SER A 206 18.00 -6.04 -1.04
C SER A 206 16.70 -6.24 -1.81
N GLY A 207 15.73 -5.35 -1.65
CA GLY A 207 14.37 -5.49 -2.21
C GLY A 207 14.07 -4.55 -3.39
N GLY A 208 15.00 -3.66 -3.78
CA GLY A 208 14.76 -2.75 -4.90
C GLY A 208 13.76 -1.62 -4.62
N VAL A 209 13.20 -1.54 -3.42
CA VAL A 209 12.21 -0.53 -3.04
C VAL A 209 12.79 0.88 -3.06
N ARG A 210 12.01 1.86 -3.51
CA ARG A 210 12.38 3.27 -3.61
C ARG A 210 11.29 4.19 -3.08
N LEU A 211 11.71 5.33 -2.54
CA LEU A 211 10.82 6.42 -2.16
C LEU A 211 10.49 7.27 -3.40
N GLY A 212 9.22 7.30 -3.79
CA GLY A 212 8.71 8.13 -4.88
C GLY A 212 8.49 9.59 -4.47
N GLY A 213 8.28 9.82 -3.17
CA GLY A 213 8.17 11.16 -2.61
C GLY A 213 7.14 11.27 -1.48
N LEU A 214 7.00 12.51 -0.99
CA LEU A 214 6.03 12.88 0.03
C LEU A 214 4.77 13.46 -0.64
N ILE A 215 3.61 13.12 -0.10
CA ILE A 215 2.32 13.73 -0.43
C ILE A 215 1.89 14.50 0.81
N CYS A 216 1.83 15.82 0.73
CA CYS A 216 1.35 16.63 1.83
C CYS A 216 -0.19 16.67 1.82
N ASN A 217 -0.83 16.09 2.82
CA ASN A 217 -2.26 16.24 3.08
C ASN A 217 -2.44 17.27 4.19
N SER A 218 -2.69 18.51 3.81
CA SER A 218 -2.63 19.68 4.70
C SER A 218 -3.50 19.56 5.94
N ARG A 219 -2.94 19.99 7.07
CA ARG A 219 -3.61 20.19 8.35
C ARG A 219 -3.69 21.68 8.73
N ASN A 220 -3.42 22.58 7.75
CA ASN A 220 -3.36 24.02 7.94
C ASN A 220 -2.31 24.45 8.97
N VAL A 221 -1.19 23.73 9.02
CA VAL A 221 -0.03 24.15 9.81
C VAL A 221 0.63 25.36 9.12
N ALA A 222 1.19 26.28 9.90
CA ALA A 222 1.88 27.45 9.34
C ALA A 222 3.05 26.99 8.45
N ASN A 223 3.27 27.65 7.32
CA ASN A 223 4.35 27.35 6.36
C ASN A 223 4.42 25.87 5.94
N GLU A 224 3.27 25.17 5.96
CA GLU A 224 3.22 23.70 5.82
C GLU A 224 3.78 23.20 4.49
N ARG A 225 3.55 23.94 3.41
CA ARG A 225 4.07 23.57 2.09
C ARG A 225 5.58 23.62 2.07
N GLU A 226 6.16 24.75 2.45
CA GLU A 226 7.60 25.00 2.48
C GLU A 226 8.30 24.04 3.44
N LEU A 227 7.69 23.78 4.60
CA LEU A 227 8.20 22.81 5.58
C LEU A 227 8.29 21.39 5.01
N ILE A 228 7.26 20.92 4.29
CA ILE A 228 7.26 19.58 3.73
C ILE A 228 8.16 19.48 2.47
N GLU A 229 8.29 20.56 1.71
CA GLU A 229 9.29 20.64 0.63
C GLU A 229 10.72 20.51 1.19
N ALA A 230 11.03 21.23 2.26
CA ALA A 230 12.34 21.14 2.94
C ALA A 230 12.58 19.76 3.57
N LEU A 231 11.57 19.16 4.19
CA LEU A 231 11.65 17.78 4.68
C LEU A 231 11.96 16.80 3.54
N ALA A 232 11.29 16.94 2.40
CA ALA A 232 11.50 16.08 1.25
C ALA A 232 12.93 16.24 0.69
N GLU A 233 13.43 17.47 0.61
CA GLU A 233 14.82 17.75 0.18
C GLU A 233 15.83 17.10 1.12
N LYS A 234 15.69 17.28 2.44
CA LYS A 234 16.58 16.65 3.44
C LYS A 234 16.51 15.11 3.39
N LEU A 235 15.37 14.52 3.09
CA LEU A 235 15.22 13.08 2.86
C LEU A 235 15.79 12.62 1.49
N GLY A 236 16.27 13.52 0.65
CA GLY A 236 16.80 13.21 -0.68
C GLY A 236 15.73 12.86 -1.71
N THR A 237 14.48 13.29 -1.50
CA THR A 237 13.33 13.03 -2.38
C THR A 237 12.65 14.32 -2.84
N GLN A 238 11.35 14.32 -3.05
CA GLN A 238 10.54 15.46 -3.46
C GLN A 238 9.18 15.45 -2.75
N MET A 239 8.56 16.61 -2.59
CA MET A 239 7.12 16.68 -2.37
C MET A 239 6.43 16.52 -3.72
N VAL A 240 5.72 15.40 -3.92
CA VAL A 240 5.01 15.11 -5.16
C VAL A 240 3.86 16.08 -5.34
N HIS A 241 3.06 16.24 -4.29
CA HIS A 241 1.91 17.15 -4.33
C HIS A 241 1.50 17.61 -2.94
N PHE A 242 0.89 18.79 -2.91
CA PHE A 242 0.27 19.36 -1.74
C PHE A 242 -1.25 19.35 -1.93
N LEU A 243 -1.95 18.58 -1.12
CA LEU A 243 -3.41 18.50 -1.09
C LEU A 243 -3.93 19.50 -0.04
N PRO A 244 -4.63 20.56 -0.45
CA PRO A 244 -5.19 21.52 0.50
C PRO A 244 -6.32 20.87 1.30
N ARG A 245 -6.49 21.30 2.56
CA ARG A 245 -7.61 20.86 3.36
C ARG A 245 -8.91 21.46 2.85
N ASN A 246 -9.89 20.61 2.55
CA ASN A 246 -11.19 21.04 2.02
C ASN A 246 -12.31 20.16 2.56
N ASN A 247 -13.44 20.79 2.93
CA ASN A 247 -14.58 20.08 3.50
C ASN A 247 -15.28 19.14 2.51
N ILE A 248 -15.14 19.39 1.20
CA ILE A 248 -15.71 18.51 0.16
C ILE A 248 -15.23 17.06 0.29
N VAL A 249 -14.00 16.86 0.80
CA VAL A 249 -13.45 15.52 1.04
C VAL A 249 -14.29 14.79 2.10
N GLN A 250 -14.59 15.46 3.22
CA GLN A 250 -15.44 14.89 4.25
C GLN A 250 -16.88 14.67 3.77
N GLU A 251 -17.42 15.57 2.96
CA GLU A 251 -18.75 15.42 2.38
C GLU A 251 -18.86 14.20 1.47
N ALA A 252 -17.83 13.96 0.65
CA ALA A 252 -17.72 12.77 -0.19
C ALA A 252 -17.60 11.49 0.66
N GLU A 253 -16.74 11.49 1.69
CA GLU A 253 -16.56 10.37 2.62
C GLU A 253 -17.86 9.98 3.35
N LEU A 254 -18.67 10.96 3.77
CA LEU A 254 -19.97 10.72 4.38
C LEU A 254 -20.94 10.00 3.42
N ARG A 255 -20.79 10.22 2.13
CA ARG A 255 -21.55 9.55 1.06
C ARG A 255 -20.90 8.25 0.58
N ARG A 256 -19.73 7.91 1.16
CA ARG A 256 -18.93 6.75 0.76
C ARG A 256 -18.50 6.82 -0.70
N MET A 257 -18.17 8.00 -1.18
CA MET A 257 -17.72 8.25 -2.54
C MET A 257 -16.36 8.96 -2.52
N THR A 258 -15.60 8.82 -3.58
CA THR A 258 -14.43 9.68 -3.82
C THR A 258 -14.88 11.09 -4.20
N VAL A 259 -13.99 12.08 -4.07
CA VAL A 259 -14.26 13.44 -4.56
C VAL A 259 -14.38 13.43 -6.09
N ILE A 260 -13.60 12.58 -6.77
CA ILE A 260 -13.66 12.38 -8.23
C ILE A 260 -15.07 12.00 -8.68
N GLU A 261 -15.73 11.13 -7.96
CA GLU A 261 -17.08 10.67 -8.29
C GLU A 261 -18.16 11.64 -7.79
N TYR A 262 -18.03 12.10 -6.54
CA TYR A 262 -19.05 12.92 -5.86
C TYR A 262 -19.15 14.35 -6.43
N ALA A 263 -18.01 14.96 -6.70
CA ALA A 263 -17.90 16.35 -7.12
C ALA A 263 -16.82 16.52 -8.20
N PRO A 264 -17.01 15.93 -9.40
CA PRO A 264 -15.98 15.87 -10.45
C PRO A 264 -15.49 17.23 -10.92
N ASP A 265 -16.34 18.27 -10.86
CA ASP A 265 -16.02 19.63 -11.28
C ASP A 265 -15.46 20.51 -10.14
N HIS A 266 -15.31 19.96 -8.93
CA HIS A 266 -14.79 20.71 -7.81
C HIS A 266 -13.24 20.83 -7.90
N PRO A 267 -12.63 21.99 -7.55
CA PRO A 267 -11.17 22.16 -7.59
C PRO A 267 -10.37 21.09 -6.85
N MET A 268 -10.95 20.49 -5.80
CA MET A 268 -10.30 19.41 -5.07
C MET A 268 -10.21 18.10 -5.90
N ALA A 269 -11.14 17.87 -6.85
CA ALA A 269 -11.02 16.77 -7.79
C ALA A 269 -9.81 16.97 -8.72
N ASP A 270 -9.55 18.22 -9.15
CA ASP A 270 -8.39 18.55 -9.97
C ASP A 270 -7.07 18.39 -9.20
N GLU A 271 -7.06 18.61 -7.89
CA GLU A 271 -5.90 18.31 -7.04
C GLU A 271 -5.58 16.81 -7.05
N TYR A 272 -6.58 15.95 -6.96
CA TYR A 272 -6.38 14.48 -7.02
C TYR A 272 -6.00 14.02 -8.45
N ARG A 273 -6.56 14.58 -9.49
CA ARG A 273 -6.13 14.34 -10.89
C ARG A 273 -4.68 14.75 -11.10
N THR A 274 -4.29 15.90 -10.54
CA THR A 274 -2.91 16.41 -10.59
C THR A 274 -1.96 15.47 -9.83
N LEU A 275 -2.35 15.00 -8.65
CA LEU A 275 -1.57 14.02 -7.89
C LEU A 275 -1.40 12.71 -8.68
N ALA A 276 -2.48 12.18 -9.23
CA ALA A 276 -2.47 10.97 -10.04
C ALA A 276 -1.51 11.09 -11.24
N LYS A 277 -1.61 12.19 -11.98
CA LYS A 277 -0.70 12.49 -13.10
C LYS A 277 0.75 12.61 -12.65
N LYS A 278 1.03 13.29 -11.55
CA LYS A 278 2.40 13.41 -11.01
C LYS A 278 2.97 12.06 -10.56
N ILE A 279 2.17 11.17 -10.01
CA ILE A 279 2.58 9.80 -9.70
C ILE A 279 2.87 9.02 -10.98
N GLU A 280 1.99 9.12 -12.00
CA GLU A 280 2.18 8.45 -13.29
C GLU A 280 3.47 8.89 -13.99
N GLU A 281 3.75 10.18 -14.01
CA GLU A 281 4.93 10.77 -14.66
C GLU A 281 6.20 10.68 -13.81
N ASN A 282 6.10 10.25 -12.55
CA ASN A 282 7.25 10.26 -11.63
C ASN A 282 8.35 9.28 -12.06
N LYS A 283 9.54 9.82 -12.28
CA LYS A 283 10.78 9.07 -12.57
C LYS A 283 11.81 9.24 -11.44
N LYS A 284 11.54 10.13 -10.47
CA LYS A 284 12.45 10.39 -9.35
C LYS A 284 12.14 9.43 -8.20
N LEU A 285 12.78 8.26 -8.26
CA LEU A 285 12.70 7.22 -7.25
C LEU A 285 14.01 7.18 -6.46
N ALA A 286 13.98 7.50 -5.17
CA ALA A 286 15.18 7.71 -4.37
C ALA A 286 15.37 6.62 -3.28
N ILE A 287 16.61 6.41 -2.88
CA ILE A 287 16.93 5.82 -1.59
C ILE A 287 16.95 6.97 -0.59
N PRO A 288 16.07 7.00 0.41
CA PRO A 288 15.98 8.14 1.31
C PRO A 288 17.18 8.25 2.24
N THR A 289 17.45 9.48 2.69
CA THR A 289 18.42 9.82 3.74
C THR A 289 17.62 10.25 4.98
N PRO A 290 17.29 9.34 5.91
CA PRO A 290 16.53 9.70 7.10
C PRO A 290 17.30 10.65 8.01
N LEU A 291 16.56 11.58 8.62
CA LEU A 291 17.09 12.58 9.54
C LEU A 291 17.28 11.98 10.96
N THR A 292 18.20 12.57 11.72
CA THR A 292 18.23 12.42 13.18
C THR A 292 17.04 13.15 13.81
N MET A 293 16.82 12.94 15.10
CA MET A 293 15.78 13.66 15.84
C MET A 293 16.06 15.16 15.87
N GLU A 294 17.29 15.51 16.22
CA GLU A 294 17.76 16.90 16.30
C GLU A 294 17.60 17.62 14.94
N GLU A 295 17.94 16.99 13.82
CA GLU A 295 17.76 17.59 12.49
C GLU A 295 16.27 17.82 12.16
N LEU A 296 15.39 16.92 12.60
CA LEU A 296 13.96 17.07 12.39
C LEU A 296 13.36 18.17 13.26
N GLU A 297 13.77 18.27 14.52
CA GLU A 297 13.36 19.32 15.45
C GLU A 297 13.89 20.69 15.02
N ASN A 298 15.13 20.78 14.58
CA ASN A 298 15.69 21.99 14.02
C ASN A 298 14.91 22.48 12.79
N LEU A 299 14.44 21.56 11.94
CA LEU A 299 13.58 21.92 10.81
C LEU A 299 12.26 22.53 11.28
N LEU A 300 11.65 21.99 12.34
CA LEU A 300 10.42 22.55 12.94
C LEU A 300 10.66 23.96 13.53
N VAL A 301 11.82 24.19 14.12
CA VAL A 301 12.22 25.52 14.63
C VAL A 301 12.42 26.51 13.48
N GLU A 302 13.11 26.11 12.42
CA GLU A 302 13.38 26.94 11.23
C GLU A 302 12.08 27.46 10.59
N TYR A 303 11.04 26.63 10.56
CA TYR A 303 9.72 26.98 9.99
C TYR A 303 8.72 27.54 11.01
N GLY A 304 9.17 27.80 12.26
CA GLY A 304 8.38 28.45 13.30
C GLY A 304 7.26 27.58 13.90
N ILE A 305 7.37 26.28 13.80
CA ILE A 305 6.42 25.30 14.38
C ILE A 305 6.80 24.97 15.83
N MET A 306 8.09 24.99 16.13
CA MET A 306 8.67 24.69 17.44
C MET A 306 9.56 25.86 17.88
N LYS A 307 9.68 26.09 19.17
CA LYS A 307 10.60 27.11 19.69
C LYS A 307 11.98 26.50 19.95
N PRO A 308 13.08 27.28 19.83
CA PRO A 308 14.42 26.76 20.05
C PRO A 308 14.63 26.12 21.43
N GLU A 309 13.95 26.63 22.48
CA GLU A 309 14.01 26.09 23.84
C GLU A 309 13.25 24.76 24.04
N GLU A 310 12.51 24.30 23.03
CA GLU A 310 11.74 23.05 23.06
C GLU A 310 12.49 21.88 22.36
N VAL A 311 13.64 22.16 21.76
CA VAL A 311 14.52 21.13 21.15
C VAL A 311 15.15 20.30 22.27
N ALA A 312 15.04 18.96 22.19
CA ALA A 312 15.48 18.02 23.22
C ALA A 312 17.00 17.71 23.15
#